data_2134dcaaff1c02bd2f8c6a8eb0ce4349
#
_entry.id   2134dcaaff1c02bd2f8c6a8eb0ce4349
#
_cell.length_a   1.000
_cell.length_b   1.000
_cell.length_c   1.000
_cell.angle_alpha   90.00
_cell.angle_beta   90.00
_cell.angle_gamma   90.00
#
_symmetry.space_group_name_H-M   'P 1'
#
loop_
_entity.id
_entity.type
_entity.pdbx_description
1 polymer ?
#
loop_
_entity_poly.entity_id
_entity_poly.type
_entity_poly.pdbx_seq_one_letter_code
_entity_poly.pdbx_strand_id
1 'polypeptide(L)'
;MTEEERKTFLDALRVFGSQNQITVALEEMSELQKKLCKYLRNDASFSYANITEEMADVEIMLDQMKILFQRDSAVKEQRQYKVKRLRERIDKIDG
;
A
#
# COMPACT_ATOMS: atom_id res chain seq x y z
N MET A 1 2.01 9.07 -8.25
CA MET A 1 0.58 9.44 -8.36
C MET A 1 0.41 10.61 -9.31
N THR A 2 -0.71 10.65 -10.01
CA THR A 2 -1.02 11.73 -10.94
C THR A 2 -1.48 12.98 -10.19
N GLU A 3 -1.56 14.13 -10.89
CA GLU A 3 -2.09 15.36 -10.32
C GLU A 3 -3.56 15.20 -9.90
N GLU A 4 -4.35 14.50 -10.69
CA GLU A 4 -5.74 14.23 -10.37
C GLU A 4 -5.88 13.36 -9.13
N GLU A 5 -5.07 12.32 -9.02
CA GLU A 5 -5.03 11.47 -7.83
C GLU A 5 -4.63 12.28 -6.60
N ARG A 6 -3.57 13.10 -6.72
CA ARG A 6 -3.09 13.94 -5.61
C ARG A 6 -4.20 14.86 -5.10
N LYS A 7 -4.91 15.50 -6.02
CA LYS A 7 -6.03 16.37 -5.65
C LYS A 7 -7.12 15.59 -4.91
N THR A 8 -7.47 14.42 -5.42
CA THR A 8 -8.48 13.56 -4.80
C THR A 8 -8.06 13.16 -3.38
N PHE A 9 -6.80 12.77 -3.21
CA PHE A 9 -6.28 12.34 -1.90
C PHE A 9 -6.20 13.50 -0.90
N LEU A 10 -5.81 14.69 -1.36
CA LEU A 10 -5.85 15.89 -0.52
C LEU A 10 -7.29 16.20 -0.06
N ASP A 11 -8.25 16.09 -0.97
CA ASP A 11 -9.65 16.30 -0.64
C ASP A 11 -10.16 15.23 0.36
N ALA A 12 -9.76 13.99 0.20
CA ALA A 12 -10.13 12.91 1.13
C ALA A 12 -9.60 13.21 2.55
N LEU A 13 -8.35 13.64 2.65
CA LEU A 13 -7.75 14.00 3.94
C LEU A 13 -8.46 15.19 4.58
N ARG A 14 -8.86 16.17 3.77
CA ARG A 14 -9.58 17.35 4.25
C ARG A 14 -11.00 17.00 4.71
N VAL A 15 -11.71 16.20 3.90
CA VAL A 15 -13.14 15.90 4.15
C VAL A 15 -13.32 14.90 5.28
N PHE A 16 -12.52 13.83 5.28
CA PHE A 16 -12.66 12.75 6.27
C PHE A 16 -11.79 12.92 7.51
N GLY A 17 -10.75 13.74 7.42
CA GLY A 17 -9.82 13.99 8.52
C GLY A 17 -8.67 13.01 8.59
N SER A 18 -7.53 13.49 9.09
CA SER A 18 -6.28 12.73 9.14
C SER A 18 -6.39 11.47 9.99
N GLN A 19 -6.96 11.58 11.18
CA GLN A 19 -7.10 10.42 12.08
C GLN A 19 -7.95 9.33 11.47
N ASN A 20 -9.06 9.72 10.84
CA ASN A 20 -9.95 8.75 10.19
C ASN A 20 -9.23 8.05 9.05
N GLN A 21 -8.47 8.79 8.24
CA GLN A 21 -7.74 8.19 7.12
C GLN A 21 -6.60 7.27 7.57
N ILE A 22 -5.95 7.56 8.69
CA ILE A 22 -4.98 6.64 9.30
C ILE A 22 -5.68 5.34 9.72
N THR A 23 -6.85 5.46 10.36
CA THR A 23 -7.65 4.29 10.77
C THR A 23 -8.04 3.45 9.57
N VAL A 24 -8.51 4.08 8.49
CA VAL A 24 -8.88 3.39 7.24
C VAL A 24 -7.65 2.68 6.65
N ALA A 25 -6.48 3.34 6.66
CA ALA A 25 -5.25 2.70 6.19
C ALA A 25 -4.94 1.42 6.96
N LEU A 26 -5.07 1.46 8.28
CA LEU A 26 -4.87 0.28 9.13
C LEU A 26 -5.87 -0.82 8.80
N GLU A 27 -7.14 -0.46 8.61
CA GLU A 27 -8.20 -1.41 8.26
C GLU A 27 -7.92 -2.08 6.91
N GLU A 28 -7.55 -1.30 5.89
CA GLU A 28 -7.28 -1.84 4.56
C GLU A 28 -6.06 -2.76 4.55
N MET A 29 -5.01 -2.40 5.29
CA MET A 29 -3.84 -3.29 5.44
C MET A 29 -4.22 -4.60 6.13
N SER A 30 -5.09 -4.53 7.14
CA SER A 30 -5.59 -5.72 7.84
C SER A 30 -6.42 -6.61 6.90
N GLU A 31 -7.27 -6.01 6.06
CA GLU A 31 -8.07 -6.77 5.09
C GLU A 31 -7.19 -7.47 4.06
N LEU A 32 -6.13 -6.81 3.58
CA LEU A 32 -5.18 -7.44 2.66
C LEU A 32 -4.49 -8.63 3.34
N GLN A 33 -4.07 -8.48 4.59
CA GLN A 33 -3.48 -9.59 5.35
C GLN A 33 -4.41 -10.80 5.40
N LYS A 34 -5.70 -10.58 5.66
CA LYS A 34 -6.70 -11.64 5.70
C LYS A 34 -6.81 -12.38 4.37
N LYS A 35 -6.81 -11.64 3.26
CA LYS A 35 -6.90 -12.24 1.92
C LYS A 35 -5.65 -13.08 1.60
N LEU A 36 -4.48 -12.60 1.96
CA LEU A 36 -3.23 -13.34 1.78
C LEU A 36 -3.21 -14.62 2.61
N CYS A 37 -3.71 -14.56 3.85
CA CYS A 37 -3.82 -15.74 4.71
C CYS A 37 -4.79 -16.78 4.11
N LYS A 38 -5.90 -16.34 3.52
CA LYS A 38 -6.83 -17.25 2.84
C LYS A 38 -6.17 -18.00 1.70
N TYR A 39 -5.37 -17.30 0.91
CA TYR A 39 -4.62 -17.94 -0.18
C TYR A 39 -3.69 -19.02 0.36
N LEU A 40 -2.93 -18.70 1.41
CA LEU A 40 -1.97 -19.64 2.00
C LEU A 40 -2.65 -20.90 2.58
N ARG A 41 -3.87 -20.74 3.09
CA ARG A 41 -4.65 -21.86 3.67
C ARG A 41 -5.43 -22.66 2.62
N ASN A 42 -5.37 -22.29 1.36
CA ASN A 42 -6.22 -22.87 0.30
C ASN A 42 -7.71 -22.74 0.63
N ASP A 43 -8.09 -21.60 1.22
CA ASP A 43 -9.47 -21.34 1.62
C ASP A 43 -10.34 -21.18 0.38
N ALA A 44 -11.48 -21.87 0.34
CA ALA A 44 -12.41 -21.85 -0.79
C ALA A 44 -13.00 -20.46 -1.05
N SER A 45 -13.01 -19.59 -0.04
CA SER A 45 -13.53 -18.21 -0.18
C SER A 45 -12.52 -17.25 -0.79
N PHE A 46 -11.27 -17.65 -1.02
CA PHE A 46 -10.28 -16.79 -1.68
C PHE A 46 -10.70 -16.52 -3.12
N SER A 47 -10.54 -15.26 -3.56
CA SER A 47 -10.73 -14.90 -4.95
C SER A 47 -9.70 -13.87 -5.39
N TYR A 48 -9.27 -13.97 -6.66
CA TYR A 48 -8.35 -13.00 -7.23
C TYR A 48 -8.98 -11.61 -7.34
N ALA A 49 -10.28 -11.54 -7.56
CA ALA A 49 -10.99 -10.25 -7.60
C ALA A 49 -10.91 -9.54 -6.25
N ASN A 50 -11.13 -10.26 -5.16
CA ASN A 50 -11.07 -9.69 -3.81
C ASN A 50 -9.68 -9.20 -3.43
N ILE A 51 -8.64 -9.97 -3.74
CA ILE A 51 -7.27 -9.55 -3.41
C ILE A 51 -6.85 -8.36 -4.27
N THR A 52 -7.32 -8.29 -5.52
CA THR A 52 -7.06 -7.15 -6.40
C THR A 52 -7.64 -5.86 -5.83
N GLU A 53 -8.89 -5.90 -5.36
CA GLU A 53 -9.53 -4.76 -4.72
C GLU A 53 -8.74 -4.32 -3.48
N GLU A 54 -8.35 -5.27 -2.63
CA GLU A 54 -7.61 -4.94 -1.40
C GLU A 54 -6.25 -4.34 -1.70
N MET A 55 -5.55 -4.84 -2.72
CA MET A 55 -4.28 -4.24 -3.12
C MET A 55 -4.47 -2.80 -3.58
N ALA A 56 -5.50 -2.53 -4.37
CA ALA A 56 -5.81 -1.16 -4.82
C ALA A 56 -6.14 -0.26 -3.64
N ASP A 57 -6.95 -0.74 -2.70
CA ASP A 57 -7.31 0.02 -1.51
C ASP A 57 -6.08 0.37 -0.66
N VAL A 58 -5.17 -0.59 -0.47
CA VAL A 58 -3.93 -0.35 0.27
C VAL A 58 -3.05 0.67 -0.44
N GLU A 59 -2.89 0.56 -1.76
CA GLU A 59 -2.11 1.53 -2.54
C GLU A 59 -2.66 2.95 -2.40
N ILE A 60 -3.98 3.11 -2.46
CA ILE A 60 -4.65 4.40 -2.30
C ILE A 60 -4.37 4.96 -0.91
N MET A 61 -4.48 4.15 0.11
CA MET A 61 -4.24 4.61 1.48
C MET A 61 -2.77 4.93 1.73
N LEU A 62 -1.84 4.17 1.15
CA LEU A 62 -0.41 4.48 1.24
C LEU A 62 -0.09 5.82 0.57
N ASP A 63 -0.70 6.10 -0.58
CA ASP A 63 -0.52 7.39 -1.24
C ASP A 63 -1.04 8.54 -0.37
N GLN A 64 -2.19 8.36 0.27
CA GLN A 64 -2.71 9.37 1.20
C GLN A 64 -1.77 9.58 2.39
N MET A 65 -1.19 8.51 2.93
CA MET A 65 -0.23 8.62 4.05
C MET A 65 1.04 9.36 3.62
N LYS A 66 1.52 9.12 2.41
CA LYS A 66 2.67 9.86 1.85
C LYS A 66 2.40 11.36 1.82
N ILE A 67 1.19 11.75 1.44
CA ILE A 67 0.78 13.16 1.43
C ILE A 67 0.68 13.70 2.84
N LEU A 68 -0.02 12.98 3.70
CA LEU A 68 -0.28 13.40 5.08
C LEU A 68 1.02 13.68 5.83
N PHE A 69 2.00 12.78 5.72
CA PHE A 69 3.27 12.89 6.40
C PHE A 69 4.34 13.63 5.60
N GLN A 70 4.00 14.11 4.40
CA GLN A 70 4.91 14.82 3.51
C GLN A 70 6.19 13.99 3.24
N ARG A 71 6.00 12.72 2.85
CA ARG A 71 7.08 11.76 2.66
C ARG A 71 7.11 11.13 1.27
N ASP A 72 6.38 11.68 0.31
CA ASP A 72 6.31 11.10 -1.03
C ASP A 72 7.70 10.92 -1.66
N SER A 73 8.51 11.99 -1.70
CA SER A 73 9.86 11.91 -2.26
C SER A 73 10.78 10.99 -1.44
N ALA A 74 10.71 11.09 -0.12
CA ALA A 74 11.53 10.28 0.78
C ALA A 74 11.20 8.78 0.62
N VAL A 75 9.93 8.43 0.49
CA VAL A 75 9.52 7.05 0.27
C VAL A 75 10.03 6.54 -1.08
N LYS A 76 9.97 7.38 -2.12
CA LYS A 76 10.47 7.03 -3.44
C LYS A 76 11.96 6.71 -3.40
N GLU A 77 12.76 7.52 -2.71
CA GLU A 77 14.19 7.29 -2.54
C GLU A 77 14.48 6.00 -1.77
N GLN A 78 13.76 5.78 -0.67
CA GLN A 78 13.90 4.55 0.12
C GLN A 78 13.52 3.32 -0.69
N ARG A 79 12.47 3.42 -1.50
CA ARG A 79 12.05 2.32 -2.37
C ARG A 79 13.17 1.95 -3.36
N GLN A 80 13.78 2.93 -3.99
CA GLN A 80 14.87 2.70 -4.96
C GLN A 80 16.05 2.00 -4.28
N TYR A 81 16.45 2.49 -3.11
CA TYR A 81 17.53 1.89 -2.33
C TYR A 81 17.22 0.44 -1.95
N LYS A 82 16.02 0.19 -1.47
CA LYS A 82 15.62 -1.15 -0.99
C LYS A 82 15.47 -2.14 -2.14
N VAL A 83 15.00 -1.71 -3.30
CA VAL A 83 14.92 -2.56 -4.49
C VAL A 83 16.32 -2.97 -4.93
N LYS A 84 17.28 -2.03 -4.94
CA LYS A 84 18.68 -2.33 -5.27
C LYS A 84 19.28 -3.33 -4.28
N ARG A 85 19.06 -3.10 -2.99
CA ARG A 85 19.52 -4.02 -1.93
C ARG A 85 18.92 -5.41 -2.09
N LEU A 86 17.65 -5.48 -2.45
CA LEU A 86 16.98 -6.75 -2.71
C LEU A 86 17.64 -7.48 -3.88
N ARG A 87 17.96 -6.77 -4.96
CA ARG A 87 18.66 -7.35 -6.11
C ARG A 87 20.02 -7.94 -5.68
N GLU A 88 20.77 -7.20 -4.91
CA GLU A 88 22.07 -7.65 -4.40
C GLU A 88 21.95 -8.92 -3.54
N ARG A 89 20.93 -8.96 -2.68
CA ARG A 89 20.68 -10.14 -1.82
C ARG A 89 20.29 -11.36 -2.63
N ILE A 90 19.46 -11.20 -3.65
CA ILE A 90 19.05 -12.29 -4.54
C ILE A 90 20.29 -12.82 -5.29
N ASP A 91 21.13 -11.94 -5.81
CA ASP A 91 22.31 -12.31 -6.56
C ASP A 91 23.31 -13.12 -5.70
N LYS A 92 23.40 -12.81 -4.42
CA LYS A 92 24.25 -13.55 -3.48
C LYS A 92 23.73 -14.98 -3.24
N ILE A 93 22.42 -15.15 -3.21
CA ILE A 93 21.81 -16.48 -3.00
C ILE A 93 21.83 -17.30 -4.29
N ASP A 94 21.51 -16.64 -5.42
CA ASP A 94 21.35 -17.27 -6.73
C ASP A 94 22.67 -17.49 -7.44
N GLY A 95 23.65 -16.64 -7.14
CA GLY A 95 25.00 -16.74 -7.69
C GLY A 95 25.85 -17.63 -6.84
#